data_a088d2f80d03c0d6147cb36073ad53cd
#
_entry.id   a088d2f80d03c0d6147cb36073ad53cd
#
_cell.length_a   1.000
_cell.length_b   1.000
_cell.length_c   1.000
_cell.angle_alpha   90.00
_cell.angle_beta   90.00
_cell.angle_gamma   90.00
#
_symmetry.space_group_name_H-M   'P 1'
#
loop_
_entity.id
_entity.type
_entity.pdbx_description
1 polymer ?
#
loop_
_entity_poly.entity_id
_entity_poly.type
_entity_poly.pdbx_seq_one_letter_code
_entity_poly.pdbx_strand_id
1 'polypeptide(L)'
;MNSAGDRVAIGAPRNDGTAGSAGHVRVYAYSGGSWSQLGSDIDGESGDDRFGCAVSLNSDGDRVVSGAYYGGSEGHAQVWTYSGSSWSQLGSTIDGEAYGDRLGTSVSINSDGDRVAIGAIGNDGTDTDAGHVRVIEIGSVTVSGNSGFRMMSSPVAGQVYSDLLSELWTQGMTGADYTGGTANVWTYSTAGQSWSALTNISTASQTAGAGFLVYVYQDGNNDGDTSDDVDLPVTLSVSGT
;
A
#
# COMPACT_ATOMS: atom_id res chain seq x y z
N MET A 1 -11.92 -12.59 8.68
CA MET A 1 -11.25 -13.88 8.39
C MET A 1 -10.92 -13.90 6.92
N ASN A 2 -9.77 -14.44 6.53
CA ASN A 2 -9.36 -14.57 5.13
C ASN A 2 -10.16 -15.68 4.40
N SER A 3 -9.95 -15.83 3.08
CA SER A 3 -10.71 -16.81 2.26
C SER A 3 -10.43 -18.26 2.62
N ALA A 4 -9.21 -18.60 3.03
CA ALA A 4 -8.86 -19.96 3.45
C ALA A 4 -9.39 -20.31 4.86
N GLY A 5 -9.81 -19.32 5.64
CA GLY A 5 -10.29 -19.51 7.01
C GLY A 5 -9.17 -19.78 8.03
N ASP A 6 -7.93 -19.60 7.62
CA ASP A 6 -6.74 -19.87 8.44
C ASP A 6 -6.08 -18.59 9.02
N ARG A 7 -6.59 -17.41 8.69
CA ARG A 7 -6.17 -16.14 9.29
C ARG A 7 -7.38 -15.33 9.75
N VAL A 8 -7.26 -14.68 10.90
CA VAL A 8 -8.30 -13.83 11.47
C VAL A 8 -7.71 -12.55 12.05
N ALA A 9 -8.30 -11.41 11.73
CA ALA A 9 -8.02 -10.14 12.38
C ALA A 9 -9.08 -9.84 13.43
N ILE A 10 -8.65 -9.37 14.59
CA ILE A 10 -9.48 -9.05 15.74
C ILE A 10 -9.11 -7.64 16.21
N GLY A 11 -10.08 -6.72 16.17
CA GLY A 11 -9.91 -5.37 16.69
C GLY A 11 -10.37 -5.27 18.16
N ALA A 12 -9.64 -4.46 18.91
CA ALA A 12 -9.94 -4.14 20.31
C ALA A 12 -9.88 -2.60 20.52
N PRO A 13 -10.93 -1.86 20.12
CA PRO A 13 -10.88 -0.40 20.00
C PRO A 13 -10.73 0.37 21.32
N ARG A 14 -10.82 -0.31 22.45
CA ARG A 14 -10.63 0.30 23.78
C ARG A 14 -9.43 -0.25 24.51
N ASN A 15 -8.49 -0.85 23.80
CA ASN A 15 -7.22 -1.26 24.39
C ASN A 15 -6.36 -0.04 24.72
N ASP A 16 -5.72 -0.05 25.89
CA ASP A 16 -4.93 1.05 26.44
C ASP A 16 -3.40 0.84 26.22
N GLY A 17 -3.01 -0.01 25.24
CA GLY A 17 -1.61 -0.43 25.06
C GLY A 17 -0.62 0.71 24.83
N THR A 18 -0.94 1.64 23.95
CA THR A 18 -0.13 2.84 23.66
C THR A 18 -0.62 4.07 24.38
N ALA A 19 -1.94 4.24 24.49
CA ALA A 19 -2.60 5.33 25.20
C ALA A 19 -4.04 4.91 25.56
N GLY A 20 -4.71 5.67 26.43
CA GLY A 20 -6.09 5.35 26.84
C GLY A 20 -7.01 5.26 25.62
N SER A 21 -7.66 4.10 25.44
CA SER A 21 -8.56 3.80 24.30
C SER A 21 -7.94 4.05 22.92
N ALA A 22 -6.63 3.93 22.76
CA ALA A 22 -5.97 4.01 21.45
C ALA A 22 -6.44 2.87 20.53
N GLY A 23 -6.69 1.71 21.12
CA GLY A 23 -7.12 0.51 20.42
C GLY A 23 -5.97 -0.23 19.74
N HIS A 24 -6.24 -1.45 19.30
CA HIS A 24 -5.31 -2.24 18.50
C HIS A 24 -6.00 -3.28 17.62
N VAL A 25 -5.25 -3.84 16.70
CA VAL A 25 -5.63 -5.02 15.90
C VAL A 25 -4.59 -6.12 16.14
N ARG A 26 -5.06 -7.35 16.33
CA ARG A 26 -4.25 -8.56 16.32
C ARG A 26 -4.69 -9.47 15.19
N VAL A 27 -3.71 -10.01 14.49
CA VAL A 27 -3.96 -11.03 13.46
C VAL A 27 -3.42 -12.37 13.96
N TYR A 28 -4.20 -13.41 13.75
CA TYR A 28 -3.83 -14.78 14.13
C TYR A 28 -3.86 -15.69 12.92
N ALA A 29 -2.93 -16.63 12.88
CA ALA A 29 -2.87 -17.72 11.91
C ALA A 29 -3.16 -19.06 12.57
N TYR A 30 -3.93 -19.91 11.88
CA TYR A 30 -4.22 -21.28 12.30
C TYR A 30 -3.25 -22.25 11.65
N SER A 31 -2.50 -22.98 12.47
CA SER A 31 -1.57 -24.00 12.00
C SER A 31 -1.42 -25.10 13.06
N GLY A 32 -1.31 -26.35 12.63
CA GLY A 32 -1.09 -27.47 13.55
C GLY A 32 -2.17 -27.67 14.63
N GLY A 33 -3.40 -27.24 14.37
CA GLY A 33 -4.51 -27.41 15.31
C GLY A 33 -4.69 -26.28 16.32
N SER A 34 -3.93 -25.16 16.21
CA SER A 34 -3.99 -24.02 17.13
C SER A 34 -3.85 -22.68 16.41
N TRP A 35 -4.40 -21.64 17.04
CA TRP A 35 -4.19 -20.27 16.62
C TRP A 35 -2.96 -19.67 17.29
N SER A 36 -2.09 -19.05 16.52
CA SER A 36 -0.94 -18.28 17.00
C SER A 36 -0.96 -16.86 16.42
N GLN A 37 -0.54 -15.88 17.20
CA GLN A 37 -0.48 -14.52 16.73
C GLN A 37 0.54 -14.37 15.59
N LEU A 38 0.14 -13.65 14.55
CA LEU A 38 0.94 -13.37 13.36
C LEU A 38 1.53 -11.97 13.47
N GLY A 39 2.81 -11.89 13.74
CA GLY A 39 3.50 -10.61 14.00
C GLY A 39 3.15 -10.01 15.37
N SER A 40 3.51 -8.74 15.57
CA SER A 40 3.16 -7.95 16.75
C SER A 40 1.77 -7.33 16.63
N ASP A 41 1.32 -6.70 17.71
CA ASP A 41 0.10 -5.89 17.71
C ASP A 41 0.26 -4.73 16.71
N ILE A 42 -0.84 -4.37 16.08
CA ILE A 42 -0.97 -3.15 15.27
C ILE A 42 -1.72 -2.17 16.15
N ASP A 43 -1.01 -1.22 16.71
CA ASP A 43 -1.53 -0.30 17.72
C ASP A 43 -2.04 1.00 17.10
N GLY A 44 -3.07 1.59 17.72
CA GLY A 44 -3.51 2.96 17.47
C GLY A 44 -2.46 3.97 17.91
N GLU A 45 -2.42 5.11 17.24
CA GLU A 45 -1.37 6.12 17.41
C GLU A 45 -1.61 7.01 18.62
N SER A 46 -2.86 7.34 18.90
CA SER A 46 -3.24 8.34 19.90
C SER A 46 -4.35 7.84 20.82
N GLY A 47 -4.45 8.49 21.98
CA GLY A 47 -5.55 8.24 22.91
C GLY A 47 -6.91 8.54 22.27
N ASP A 48 -7.90 7.70 22.57
CA ASP A 48 -9.26 7.75 22.04
C ASP A 48 -9.41 7.54 20.53
N ASP A 49 -8.39 7.15 19.77
CA ASP A 49 -8.47 6.81 18.35
C ASP A 49 -9.47 5.69 18.09
N ARG A 50 -9.54 4.73 19.03
CA ARG A 50 -10.35 3.52 18.88
C ARG A 50 -10.02 2.72 17.63
N PHE A 51 -8.73 2.65 17.31
CA PHE A 51 -8.23 1.82 16.22
C PHE A 51 -8.66 0.35 16.40
N GLY A 52 -9.06 -0.30 15.33
CA GLY A 52 -9.65 -1.63 15.41
C GLY A 52 -11.16 -1.64 15.63
N CYS A 53 -11.85 -0.49 15.52
CA CYS A 53 -13.31 -0.44 15.60
C CYS A 53 -13.99 -1.18 14.44
N ALA A 54 -13.35 -1.18 13.28
CA ALA A 54 -13.70 -1.98 12.11
C ALA A 54 -12.41 -2.56 11.50
N VAL A 55 -12.44 -3.83 11.09
CA VAL A 55 -11.29 -4.52 10.51
C VAL A 55 -11.73 -5.42 9.35
N SER A 56 -10.91 -5.50 8.30
CA SER A 56 -11.11 -6.40 7.17
C SER A 56 -9.77 -6.94 6.66
N LEU A 57 -9.73 -8.24 6.30
CA LEU A 57 -8.58 -8.92 5.70
C LEU A 57 -8.82 -9.19 4.22
N ASN A 58 -7.78 -9.13 3.40
CA ASN A 58 -7.82 -9.61 2.02
C ASN A 58 -7.87 -11.15 1.96
N SER A 59 -7.98 -11.72 0.76
CA SER A 59 -8.07 -13.16 0.55
C SER A 59 -6.92 -13.96 1.15
N ASP A 60 -5.70 -13.47 1.02
CA ASP A 60 -4.50 -14.15 1.49
C ASP A 60 -4.25 -13.91 2.99
N GLY A 61 -4.93 -12.91 3.57
CA GLY A 61 -4.78 -12.53 4.97
C GLY A 61 -3.43 -11.90 5.31
N ASP A 62 -2.75 -11.36 4.31
CA ASP A 62 -1.47 -10.64 4.43
C ASP A 62 -1.64 -9.11 4.36
N ARG A 63 -2.88 -8.64 4.10
CA ARG A 63 -3.26 -7.23 4.19
C ARG A 63 -4.48 -7.07 5.09
N VAL A 64 -4.43 -6.08 5.97
CA VAL A 64 -5.53 -5.70 6.85
C VAL A 64 -5.80 -4.22 6.75
N VAL A 65 -7.05 -3.84 6.63
CA VAL A 65 -7.50 -2.46 6.84
C VAL A 65 -8.17 -2.35 8.19
N SER A 66 -7.89 -1.28 8.90
CA SER A 66 -8.50 -0.96 10.20
C SER A 66 -8.97 0.48 10.23
N GLY A 67 -10.13 0.70 10.82
CA GLY A 67 -10.69 2.02 11.09
C GLY A 67 -10.45 2.50 12.51
N ALA A 68 -10.40 3.84 12.67
CA ALA A 68 -10.27 4.59 13.91
C ALA A 68 -11.19 5.82 13.85
N TYR A 69 -12.47 5.62 14.05
CA TYR A 69 -13.50 6.64 13.78
C TYR A 69 -13.49 7.85 14.72
N TYR A 70 -12.70 7.80 15.80
CA TYR A 70 -12.47 8.92 16.72
C TYR A 70 -11.10 9.58 16.52
N GLY A 71 -10.22 8.98 15.72
CA GLY A 71 -8.88 9.50 15.47
C GLY A 71 -8.91 10.87 14.83
N GLY A 72 -8.16 11.81 15.39
CA GLY A 72 -8.03 13.16 14.85
C GLY A 72 -9.30 13.98 14.78
N SER A 73 -10.41 13.52 15.38
CA SER A 73 -11.73 14.14 15.32
C SER A 73 -12.52 14.02 14.00
N GLU A 74 -11.87 13.79 12.87
CA GLU A 74 -12.47 13.45 11.56
C GLU A 74 -12.61 11.95 11.33
N GLY A 75 -11.88 11.16 12.13
CA GLY A 75 -11.72 9.73 11.94
C GLY A 75 -10.74 9.39 10.83
N HIS A 76 -10.18 8.18 10.89
CA HIS A 76 -9.23 7.72 9.87
C HIS A 76 -9.29 6.20 9.65
N ALA A 77 -8.61 5.74 8.62
CA ALA A 77 -8.34 4.33 8.38
C ALA A 77 -6.89 4.13 7.95
N GLN A 78 -6.34 2.97 8.28
CA GLN A 78 -4.98 2.56 7.90
C GLN A 78 -5.02 1.17 7.28
N VAL A 79 -4.14 0.96 6.31
CA VAL A 79 -3.90 -0.34 5.71
C VAL A 79 -2.52 -0.84 6.11
N TRP A 80 -2.44 -2.12 6.43
CA TRP A 80 -1.21 -2.76 6.88
C TRP A 80 -0.94 -4.01 6.06
N THR A 81 0.33 -4.26 5.78
CA THR A 81 0.80 -5.45 5.06
C THR A 81 1.75 -6.27 5.93
N TYR A 82 1.71 -7.59 5.75
CA TYR A 82 2.54 -8.54 6.47
C TYR A 82 3.70 -9.02 5.60
N SER A 83 4.93 -8.76 6.03
CA SER A 83 6.15 -9.13 5.30
C SER A 83 6.72 -10.52 5.67
N GLY A 84 5.94 -11.39 6.32
CA GLY A 84 6.39 -12.70 6.80
C GLY A 84 6.94 -12.69 8.22
N SER A 85 7.24 -11.54 8.80
CA SER A 85 7.72 -11.39 10.19
C SER A 85 7.04 -10.28 10.97
N SER A 86 6.61 -9.21 10.32
CA SER A 86 6.03 -8.02 10.95
C SER A 86 4.93 -7.40 10.08
N TRP A 87 4.07 -6.64 10.74
CA TRP A 87 3.11 -5.75 10.08
C TRP A 87 3.75 -4.38 9.89
N SER A 88 3.60 -3.81 8.72
CA SER A 88 3.99 -2.42 8.40
C SER A 88 2.83 -1.70 7.72
N GLN A 89 2.71 -0.40 7.96
CA GLN A 89 1.67 0.39 7.32
C GLN A 89 1.94 0.51 5.82
N LEU A 90 0.91 0.28 5.02
CA LEU A 90 0.93 0.39 3.57
C LEU A 90 0.30 1.71 3.13
N GLY A 91 1.12 2.61 2.63
CA GLY A 91 0.71 3.97 2.28
C GLY A 91 0.55 4.89 3.49
N SER A 92 -0.04 6.05 3.29
CA SER A 92 -0.34 7.00 4.36
C SER A 92 -1.68 6.69 5.03
N THR A 93 -1.88 7.23 6.21
CA THR A 93 -3.19 7.27 6.88
C THR A 93 -4.21 7.96 5.98
N ILE A 94 -5.41 7.41 5.92
CA ILE A 94 -6.53 7.92 5.13
C ILE A 94 -7.47 8.64 6.10
N ASP A 95 -7.40 9.97 6.10
CA ASP A 95 -8.16 10.82 7.03
C ASP A 95 -9.54 11.18 6.47
N GLY A 96 -10.49 11.47 7.37
CA GLY A 96 -11.74 12.13 7.05
C GLY A 96 -11.50 13.52 6.47
N GLU A 97 -12.50 14.09 5.81
CA GLU A 97 -12.40 15.37 5.13
C GLU A 97 -12.66 16.54 6.09
N ALA A 98 -13.47 16.31 7.11
CA ALA A 98 -13.86 17.32 8.08
C ALA A 98 -14.10 16.74 9.49
N TYR A 99 -14.06 17.63 10.46
CA TYR A 99 -14.42 17.32 11.85
C TYR A 99 -15.80 16.69 11.95
N GLY A 100 -15.89 15.52 12.56
CA GLY A 100 -17.15 14.82 12.77
C GLY A 100 -17.52 13.81 11.69
N ASP A 101 -16.77 13.71 10.59
CA ASP A 101 -17.03 12.76 9.49
C ASP A 101 -17.05 11.31 9.94
N ARG A 102 -16.22 10.98 10.96
CA ARG A 102 -16.09 9.63 11.50
C ARG A 102 -15.71 8.59 10.45
N LEU A 103 -14.75 8.97 9.57
CA LEU A 103 -14.16 8.02 8.61
C LEU A 103 -13.58 6.83 9.38
N GLY A 104 -13.69 5.64 8.81
CA GLY A 104 -13.24 4.41 9.45
C GLY A 104 -14.29 3.72 10.31
N THR A 105 -15.53 4.24 10.39
CA THR A 105 -16.65 3.56 11.08
C THR A 105 -16.92 2.17 10.50
N SER A 106 -16.72 2.02 9.19
CA SER A 106 -16.75 0.73 8.50
C SER A 106 -15.63 0.66 7.48
N VAL A 107 -15.04 -0.53 7.31
CA VAL A 107 -13.99 -0.77 6.34
C VAL A 107 -14.18 -2.11 5.64
N SER A 108 -13.78 -2.19 4.39
CA SER A 108 -13.70 -3.44 3.62
C SER A 108 -12.50 -3.36 2.68
N ILE A 109 -11.81 -4.48 2.50
CA ILE A 109 -10.71 -4.63 1.53
C ILE A 109 -11.10 -5.73 0.54
N ASN A 110 -10.75 -5.56 -0.74
CA ASN A 110 -11.02 -6.56 -1.76
C ASN A 110 -10.06 -7.77 -1.64
N SER A 111 -10.31 -8.78 -2.46
CA SER A 111 -9.54 -10.04 -2.46
C SER A 111 -8.04 -9.82 -2.65
N ASP A 112 -7.67 -8.96 -3.58
CA ASP A 112 -6.27 -8.70 -3.96
C ASP A 112 -5.57 -7.76 -2.95
N GLY A 113 -6.34 -7.09 -2.10
CA GLY A 113 -5.82 -6.15 -1.10
C GLY A 113 -5.42 -4.79 -1.65
N ASP A 114 -5.76 -4.49 -2.91
CA ASP A 114 -5.38 -3.25 -3.61
C ASP A 114 -6.48 -2.17 -3.56
N ARG A 115 -7.69 -2.49 -3.08
CA ARG A 115 -8.78 -1.52 -2.93
C ARG A 115 -9.44 -1.65 -1.58
N VAL A 116 -9.71 -0.50 -0.97
CA VAL A 116 -10.48 -0.41 0.28
C VAL A 116 -11.70 0.48 0.08
N ALA A 117 -12.81 0.08 0.69
CA ALA A 117 -13.98 0.91 0.88
C ALA A 117 -14.05 1.32 2.35
N ILE A 118 -14.23 2.61 2.61
CA ILE A 118 -14.23 3.18 3.96
C ILE A 118 -15.46 4.07 4.12
N GLY A 119 -16.25 3.82 5.15
CA GLY A 119 -17.44 4.60 5.47
C GLY A 119 -17.15 5.73 6.45
N ALA A 120 -17.77 6.88 6.20
CA ALA A 120 -17.79 8.08 7.03
C ALA A 120 -19.23 8.49 7.28
N ILE A 121 -19.80 8.09 8.42
CA ILE A 121 -21.25 8.21 8.68
C ILE A 121 -21.69 9.63 9.03
N GLY A 122 -20.77 10.50 9.42
CA GLY A 122 -21.05 11.89 9.77
C GLY A 122 -20.59 12.88 8.68
N ASN A 123 -20.30 12.45 7.46
CA ASN A 123 -19.88 13.37 6.40
C ASN A 123 -21.05 14.21 5.91
N ASP A 124 -20.83 15.52 5.81
CA ASP A 124 -21.83 16.55 5.48
C ASP A 124 -21.91 16.89 3.96
N GLY A 125 -21.37 16.03 3.09
CA GLY A 125 -21.19 16.35 1.67
C GLY A 125 -22.43 16.79 0.90
N THR A 126 -23.61 16.29 1.22
CA THR A 126 -24.88 16.67 0.59
C THR A 126 -25.89 17.27 1.56
N ASP A 127 -25.82 16.90 2.82
CA ASP A 127 -26.66 17.40 3.92
C ASP A 127 -26.00 16.97 5.24
N THR A 128 -26.44 17.54 6.37
CA THR A 128 -25.91 17.23 7.70
C THR A 128 -26.00 15.72 7.98
N ASP A 129 -24.87 15.13 8.35
CA ASP A 129 -24.73 13.70 8.65
C ASP A 129 -25.25 12.77 7.52
N ALA A 130 -25.21 13.21 6.26
CA ALA A 130 -25.67 12.42 5.12
C ALA A 130 -24.83 11.15 4.92
N GLY A 131 -23.56 11.22 5.33
CA GLY A 131 -22.61 10.14 5.23
C GLY A 131 -22.13 9.87 3.79
N HIS A 132 -20.96 9.24 3.68
CA HIS A 132 -20.46 8.76 2.39
C HIS A 132 -19.58 7.52 2.52
N VAL A 133 -19.25 6.92 1.39
CA VAL A 133 -18.25 5.85 1.27
C VAL A 133 -17.18 6.29 0.29
N ARG A 134 -15.93 6.19 0.70
CA ARG A 134 -14.77 6.39 -0.20
C ARG A 134 -14.20 5.04 -0.61
N VAL A 135 -13.91 4.88 -1.90
CA VAL A 135 -13.18 3.73 -2.43
C VAL A 135 -11.81 4.22 -2.88
N ILE A 136 -10.76 3.62 -2.34
CA ILE A 136 -9.38 4.05 -2.53
C ILE A 136 -8.55 2.87 -3.02
N GLU A 137 -7.75 3.10 -4.06
CA GLU A 137 -6.71 2.16 -4.50
C GLU A 137 -5.46 2.35 -3.65
N ILE A 138 -4.88 1.23 -3.21
CA ILE A 138 -3.76 1.21 -2.28
C ILE A 138 -2.55 0.62 -2.96
N GLY A 139 -1.50 1.42 -3.01
CA GLY A 139 -0.19 0.96 -3.45
C GLY A 139 -0.10 0.54 -4.91
N SER A 140 -1.05 0.96 -5.75
CA SER A 140 -0.99 0.68 -7.18
C SER A 140 -0.88 1.98 -7.99
N VAL A 141 -0.07 1.95 -9.02
CA VAL A 141 0.04 3.02 -10.01
C VAL A 141 -0.21 2.40 -11.37
N THR A 142 -1.27 2.83 -12.04
CA THR A 142 -1.51 2.38 -13.42
C THR A 142 -0.71 3.24 -14.40
N VAL A 143 0.19 2.61 -15.11
CA VAL A 143 0.93 3.21 -16.21
C VAL A 143 0.21 2.88 -17.51
N SER A 144 -0.18 3.90 -18.26
CA SER A 144 -0.93 3.76 -19.51
C SER A 144 -0.41 4.69 -20.59
N GLY A 145 -0.83 4.45 -21.84
CA GLY A 145 -0.43 5.24 -23.00
C GLY A 145 0.69 4.56 -23.81
N ASN A 146 1.43 5.34 -24.59
CA ASN A 146 2.51 4.83 -25.44
C ASN A 146 3.86 4.83 -24.70
N SER A 147 4.89 4.25 -25.31
CA SER A 147 6.29 4.33 -24.81
C SER A 147 6.68 5.74 -24.42
N GLY A 148 7.46 5.89 -23.38
CA GLY A 148 7.94 7.18 -22.95
C GLY A 148 8.36 7.23 -21.47
N PHE A 149 8.86 8.40 -21.09
CA PHE A 149 9.28 8.64 -19.72
C PHE A 149 8.09 8.81 -18.78
N ARG A 150 8.19 8.19 -17.60
CA ARG A 150 7.26 8.36 -16.48
C ARG A 150 8.04 8.80 -15.24
N MET A 151 7.57 9.86 -14.61
CA MET A 151 8.04 10.23 -13.27
C MET A 151 7.16 9.51 -12.24
N MET A 152 7.80 8.81 -11.33
CA MET A 152 7.15 8.00 -10.32
C MET A 152 7.77 8.26 -8.95
N SER A 153 7.06 7.92 -7.90
CA SER A 153 7.58 7.85 -6.53
C SER A 153 6.85 6.75 -5.78
N SER A 154 7.55 6.04 -4.91
CA SER A 154 6.91 5.11 -3.99
C SER A 154 6.52 5.84 -2.71
N PRO A 155 5.32 5.63 -2.16
CA PRO A 155 4.96 6.10 -0.82
C PRO A 155 5.71 5.34 0.28
N VAL A 156 6.31 4.19 -0.05
CA VAL A 156 6.95 3.28 0.90
C VAL A 156 8.47 3.38 0.79
N ALA A 157 9.15 3.47 1.94
CA ALA A 157 10.61 3.43 2.01
C ALA A 157 11.12 1.99 2.02
N GLY A 158 12.35 1.79 1.54
CA GLY A 158 13.05 0.51 1.64
C GLY A 158 12.74 -0.49 0.54
N GLN A 159 11.69 -0.30 -0.26
CA GLN A 159 11.38 -1.18 -1.38
C GLN A 159 12.50 -1.12 -2.44
N VAL A 160 12.98 -2.27 -2.87
CA VAL A 160 13.96 -2.34 -3.94
C VAL A 160 13.31 -2.11 -5.31
N TYR A 161 14.06 -1.53 -6.24
CA TYR A 161 13.49 -1.18 -7.55
C TYR A 161 13.11 -2.40 -8.39
N SER A 162 13.77 -3.55 -8.25
CA SER A 162 13.36 -4.79 -8.92
C SER A 162 11.94 -5.23 -8.55
N ASP A 163 11.54 -5.04 -7.29
CA ASP A 163 10.20 -5.42 -6.84
C ASP A 163 9.16 -4.39 -7.28
N LEU A 164 9.52 -3.07 -7.17
CA LEU A 164 8.65 -1.97 -7.58
C LEU A 164 8.36 -1.97 -9.08
N LEU A 165 9.32 -2.41 -9.90
CA LEU A 165 9.25 -2.38 -11.36
C LEU A 165 9.08 -3.79 -11.96
N SER A 166 8.71 -4.79 -11.16
CA SER A 166 8.60 -6.19 -11.59
C SER A 166 7.63 -6.43 -12.75
N GLU A 167 6.72 -5.50 -12.97
CA GLU A 167 5.70 -5.56 -14.04
C GLU A 167 6.06 -4.68 -15.24
N LEU A 168 7.27 -4.09 -15.24
CA LEU A 168 7.79 -3.29 -16.34
C LEU A 168 9.11 -3.86 -16.84
N TRP A 169 9.30 -3.85 -18.15
CA TRP A 169 10.58 -4.21 -18.74
C TRP A 169 11.70 -3.28 -18.29
N THR A 170 12.75 -3.84 -17.73
CA THR A 170 13.92 -3.12 -17.26
C THR A 170 15.19 -3.57 -18.00
N GLN A 171 16.11 -2.65 -18.31
CA GLN A 171 17.34 -2.96 -19.01
C GLN A 171 18.53 -2.11 -18.57
N GLY A 172 19.74 -2.56 -18.93
CA GLY A 172 20.99 -1.80 -18.75
C GLY A 172 21.51 -1.76 -17.32
N MET A 173 21.02 -2.62 -16.44
CA MET A 173 21.35 -2.62 -15.02
C MET A 173 21.48 -4.05 -14.48
N THR A 174 22.22 -4.23 -13.39
CA THR A 174 22.23 -5.51 -12.68
C THR A 174 20.84 -5.76 -12.05
N GLY A 175 20.30 -6.95 -12.25
CA GLY A 175 18.97 -7.36 -11.75
C GLY A 175 17.82 -6.93 -12.65
N ALA A 176 18.07 -6.33 -13.79
CA ALA A 176 17.08 -6.04 -14.82
C ALA A 176 16.78 -7.27 -15.69
N ASP A 177 15.66 -7.25 -16.40
CA ASP A 177 15.23 -8.31 -17.33
C ASP A 177 16.28 -8.52 -18.43
N TYR A 178 16.89 -7.44 -18.87
CA TYR A 178 18.01 -7.45 -19.77
C TYR A 178 19.18 -6.61 -19.23
N THR A 179 20.31 -7.23 -18.94
CA THR A 179 21.49 -6.54 -18.37
C THR A 179 22.29 -5.69 -19.38
N GLY A 180 22.05 -5.89 -20.67
CA GLY A 180 22.62 -5.07 -21.74
C GLY A 180 21.80 -3.82 -22.03
N GLY A 181 22.26 -3.02 -22.98
CA GLY A 181 21.58 -1.80 -23.41
C GLY A 181 21.86 -0.58 -22.51
N THR A 182 21.06 0.46 -22.70
CA THR A 182 21.13 1.68 -21.88
C THR A 182 20.11 1.58 -20.76
N ALA A 183 20.53 1.92 -19.54
CA ALA A 183 19.64 1.91 -18.37
C ALA A 183 18.36 2.72 -18.64
N ASN A 184 17.21 2.17 -18.25
CA ASN A 184 15.92 2.81 -18.41
C ASN A 184 15.30 3.29 -17.09
N VAL A 185 16.05 3.28 -15.98
CA VAL A 185 15.64 3.81 -14.69
C VAL A 185 16.68 4.78 -14.15
N TRP A 186 16.23 5.95 -13.68
CA TRP A 186 17.09 7.01 -13.14
C TRP A 186 16.55 7.57 -11.84
N THR A 187 17.45 7.95 -10.94
CA THR A 187 17.12 8.69 -9.72
C THR A 187 17.63 10.11 -9.80
N TYR A 188 16.95 11.05 -9.14
CA TYR A 188 17.34 12.45 -9.07
C TYR A 188 18.07 12.77 -7.78
N SER A 189 19.27 13.32 -7.89
CA SER A 189 20.01 13.86 -6.74
C SER A 189 19.66 15.33 -6.54
N THR A 190 18.98 15.64 -5.43
CA THR A 190 18.68 17.05 -5.08
C THR A 190 19.94 17.84 -4.73
N ALA A 191 20.96 17.20 -4.16
CA ALA A 191 22.23 17.83 -3.82
C ALA A 191 23.06 18.14 -5.07
N GLY A 192 23.09 17.20 -6.05
CA GLY A 192 23.82 17.37 -7.31
C GLY A 192 22.99 18.00 -8.43
N GLN A 193 21.69 18.20 -8.23
CA GLN A 193 20.75 18.71 -9.24
C GLN A 193 20.86 17.96 -10.59
N SER A 194 21.01 16.64 -10.54
CA SER A 194 21.26 15.81 -11.71
C SER A 194 20.54 14.46 -11.62
N TRP A 195 20.22 13.92 -12.79
CA TRP A 195 19.72 12.56 -12.95
C TRP A 195 20.89 11.59 -13.07
N SER A 196 20.79 10.47 -12.38
CA SER A 196 21.78 9.37 -12.46
C SER A 196 21.06 8.07 -12.78
N ALA A 197 21.55 7.36 -13.80
CA ALA A 197 21.04 6.03 -14.11
C ALA A 197 21.32 5.07 -12.95
N LEU A 198 20.36 4.21 -12.62
CA LEU A 198 20.61 3.13 -11.70
C LEU A 198 21.54 2.09 -12.34
N THR A 199 22.39 1.50 -11.52
CA THR A 199 23.35 0.47 -11.96
C THR A 199 22.94 -0.92 -11.46
N ASN A 200 22.11 -0.99 -10.45
CA ASN A 200 21.63 -2.24 -9.85
C ASN A 200 20.26 -2.01 -9.21
N ILE A 201 19.21 -2.64 -9.75
CA ILE A 201 17.85 -2.54 -9.24
C ILE A 201 17.51 -3.56 -8.16
N SER A 202 18.29 -4.65 -8.05
CA SER A 202 18.07 -5.69 -7.03
C SER A 202 18.49 -5.28 -5.62
N THR A 203 19.37 -4.28 -5.50
CA THR A 203 19.89 -3.81 -4.21
C THR A 203 19.63 -2.33 -3.93
N ALA A 204 19.37 -1.54 -4.96
CA ALA A 204 19.01 -0.14 -4.80
C ALA A 204 17.57 -0.05 -4.26
N SER A 205 17.40 0.65 -3.15
CA SER A 205 16.10 0.82 -2.50
C SER A 205 15.59 2.26 -2.61
N GLN A 206 14.27 2.38 -2.65
CA GLN A 206 13.56 3.65 -2.73
C GLN A 206 13.49 4.34 -1.35
N THR A 207 13.72 5.65 -1.34
CA THR A 207 13.36 6.50 -0.20
C THR A 207 11.92 6.97 -0.38
N ALA A 208 11.09 6.88 0.64
CA ALA A 208 9.69 7.31 0.58
C ALA A 208 9.58 8.74 0.04
N GLY A 209 8.70 8.94 -0.92
CA GLY A 209 8.45 10.23 -1.57
C GLY A 209 9.57 10.72 -2.50
N ALA A 210 10.71 10.02 -2.62
CA ALA A 210 11.72 10.37 -3.59
C ALA A 210 11.25 10.00 -5.01
N GLY A 211 11.36 10.95 -5.93
CA GLY A 211 11.01 10.73 -7.33
C GLY A 211 12.09 9.93 -8.08
N PHE A 212 11.65 9.11 -8.99
CA PHE A 212 12.50 8.46 -9.98
C PHE A 212 11.88 8.55 -11.37
N LEU A 213 12.68 8.36 -12.40
CA LEU A 213 12.27 8.39 -13.79
C LEU A 213 12.46 6.99 -14.37
N VAL A 214 11.44 6.46 -15.02
CA VAL A 214 11.52 5.22 -15.77
C VAL A 214 11.10 5.47 -17.22
N TYR A 215 11.81 4.90 -18.17
CA TYR A 215 11.34 4.84 -19.55
C TYR A 215 10.58 3.54 -19.74
N VAL A 216 9.32 3.66 -20.08
CA VAL A 216 8.41 2.53 -20.30
C VAL A 216 8.34 2.28 -21.79
N TYR A 217 8.57 1.06 -22.19
CA TYR A 217 8.46 0.61 -23.57
C TYR A 217 7.02 0.19 -23.86
N GLN A 218 6.58 0.38 -25.08
CA GLN A 218 5.33 -0.19 -25.55
C GLN A 218 5.51 -1.66 -25.99
N ASP A 219 6.74 -1.98 -26.35
CA ASP A 219 7.26 -3.31 -26.67
C ASP A 219 8.04 -3.77 -25.43
N GLY A 220 7.44 -4.68 -24.65
CA GLY A 220 7.86 -5.02 -23.30
C GLY A 220 9.15 -5.82 -23.24
N ASN A 221 9.36 -6.66 -24.19
CA ASN A 221 10.59 -7.44 -24.29
C ASN A 221 11.64 -6.77 -25.22
N ASN A 222 11.25 -5.66 -25.88
CA ASN A 222 12.07 -4.86 -26.81
C ASN A 222 12.64 -5.70 -27.96
N ASP A 223 11.86 -6.63 -28.51
CA ASP A 223 12.22 -7.46 -29.67
C ASP A 223 11.74 -6.88 -30.99
N GLY A 224 10.95 -5.81 -30.94
CA GLY A 224 10.38 -5.11 -32.10
C GLY A 224 9.01 -5.61 -32.52
N ASP A 225 8.42 -6.54 -31.79
CA ASP A 225 7.06 -7.06 -31.99
C ASP A 225 6.15 -6.70 -30.83
N THR A 226 5.20 -5.80 -31.03
CA THR A 226 4.23 -5.37 -30.02
C THR A 226 3.00 -6.27 -29.93
N SER A 227 2.97 -7.37 -30.64
CA SER A 227 1.79 -8.24 -30.72
C SER A 227 1.69 -9.25 -29.59
N ASP A 228 2.79 -9.56 -28.93
CA ASP A 228 2.90 -10.46 -27.78
C ASP A 228 3.10 -9.72 -26.46
N ASP A 229 3.17 -8.37 -26.50
CA ASP A 229 3.36 -7.52 -25.35
C ASP A 229 2.06 -7.10 -24.67
N VAL A 230 2.07 -7.15 -23.36
CA VAL A 230 0.97 -6.71 -22.49
C VAL A 230 1.36 -5.55 -21.57
N ASP A 231 2.39 -4.81 -21.94
CA ASP A 231 3.02 -3.85 -21.02
C ASP A 231 2.21 -2.61 -20.70
N LEU A 232 1.34 -2.19 -21.59
CA LEU A 232 0.52 -1.00 -21.34
C LEU A 232 -0.94 -1.25 -21.76
N PRO A 233 -1.87 -0.97 -20.83
CA PRO A 233 -1.70 -0.43 -19.50
C PRO A 233 -1.22 -1.47 -18.49
N VAL A 234 -0.22 -1.14 -17.67
CA VAL A 234 0.26 -1.95 -16.56
C VAL A 234 -0.09 -1.27 -15.23
N THR A 235 -0.43 -2.06 -14.23
CA THR A 235 -0.66 -1.58 -12.86
C THR A 235 0.48 -2.04 -11.97
N LEU A 236 1.28 -1.09 -11.49
CA LEU A 236 2.37 -1.37 -10.57
C LEU A 236 1.84 -1.47 -9.14
N SER A 237 2.17 -2.56 -8.48
CA SER A 237 1.82 -2.78 -7.09
C SER A 237 2.99 -2.43 -6.18
N VAL A 238 2.74 -1.70 -5.10
CA VAL A 238 3.74 -1.34 -4.10
C VAL A 238 3.50 -2.19 -2.86
N SER A 239 4.42 -3.11 -2.57
CA SER A 239 4.47 -3.83 -1.30
C SER A 239 5.57 -3.22 -0.44
N GLY A 240 5.18 -2.59 0.69
CA GLY A 240 6.16 -2.03 1.63
C GLY A 240 6.69 -3.07 2.61
N THR A 241 7.96 -2.94 2.96
CA THR A 241 8.58 -3.57 4.12
C THR A 241 8.69 -2.57 5.26
#